data_98497014ddbec0b8ad37694949253b5d
#
_entry.id   98497014ddbec0b8ad37694949253b5d
#
_cell.length_a   1.000
_cell.length_b   1.000
_cell.length_c   1.000
_cell.angle_alpha   90.00
_cell.angle_beta   90.00
_cell.angle_gamma   90.00
#
_symmetry.space_group_name_H-M   'P 1'
#
loop_
_entity.id
_entity.type
_entity.pdbx_description
1 polymer ?
#
loop_
_entity_poly.entity_id
_entity_poly.type
_entity_poly.pdbx_seq_one_letter_code
_entity_poly.pdbx_strand_id
1 'polypeptide(L)'
;MTSTDTATDTATDRVTDRVTVPVRLDVDAHAAAFSKAMSHLDNVATAQLDKVGIDPCLRDLLRLRASQLNGCAYCVDTHHHDARAAGESEQRVASVAVWKESPFFTARERAAFAFTESVTLVAQTHVPSADYDEVAEHFSPDEIGALLSLIVTINAWNALSVASRAWEPEQREA
;
A
#
# COMPACT_ATOMS: atom_id res chain seq x y z
N MET A 1 -51.25 -10.01 -22.47
CA MET A 1 -50.05 -9.39 -23.07
C MET A 1 -49.31 -8.68 -21.93
N THR A 2 -48.42 -9.40 -21.28
CA THR A 2 -47.61 -8.88 -20.18
C THR A 2 -46.19 -8.72 -20.75
N SER A 3 -45.81 -7.44 -20.93
CA SER A 3 -44.45 -7.09 -21.35
C SER A 3 -43.53 -7.20 -20.11
N THR A 4 -42.61 -8.13 -20.15
CA THR A 4 -41.51 -8.22 -19.20
C THR A 4 -40.37 -7.36 -19.74
N ASP A 5 -40.31 -6.12 -19.25
CA ASP A 5 -39.09 -5.30 -19.39
C ASP A 5 -37.98 -5.91 -18.51
N THR A 6 -37.10 -6.67 -19.15
CA THR A 6 -35.82 -7.06 -18.56
C THR A 6 -34.89 -5.87 -18.63
N ALA A 7 -34.75 -5.17 -17.52
CA ALA A 7 -33.69 -4.19 -17.33
C ALA A 7 -32.35 -4.94 -17.33
N THR A 8 -31.67 -4.95 -18.46
CA THR A 8 -30.24 -5.28 -18.55
C THR A 8 -29.46 -4.06 -18.04
N ASP A 9 -29.34 -3.96 -16.71
CA ASP A 9 -28.36 -3.07 -16.08
C ASP A 9 -26.98 -3.67 -16.35
N THR A 10 -26.40 -3.29 -17.47
CA THR A 10 -25.11 -3.80 -17.89
C THR A 10 -24.01 -3.08 -17.12
N ALA A 11 -23.03 -3.83 -16.61
CA ALA A 11 -21.84 -3.34 -15.93
C ALA A 11 -21.14 -2.16 -16.68
N THR A 12 -21.39 -2.03 -17.96
CA THR A 12 -20.91 -0.97 -18.86
C THR A 12 -21.42 0.42 -18.47
N ASP A 13 -22.66 0.55 -17.94
CA ASP A 13 -23.22 1.86 -17.55
C ASP A 13 -22.57 2.42 -16.28
N ARG A 14 -22.04 1.57 -15.40
CA ARG A 14 -21.34 2.02 -14.17
C ARG A 14 -19.97 2.59 -14.44
N VAL A 15 -19.39 2.32 -15.60
CA VAL A 15 -18.03 2.76 -15.99
C VAL A 15 -18.05 4.19 -16.54
N THR A 16 -19.15 4.64 -17.11
CA THR A 16 -19.27 5.91 -17.82
C THR A 16 -19.54 7.13 -16.92
N ASP A 17 -19.94 6.92 -15.66
CA ASP A 17 -20.28 8.00 -14.70
C ASP A 17 -19.22 8.17 -13.59
N ARG A 18 -17.94 7.98 -13.94
CA ARG A 18 -16.85 8.13 -12.96
C ARG A 18 -16.46 9.59 -12.79
N VAL A 19 -16.29 9.98 -11.53
CA VAL A 19 -15.72 11.28 -11.20
C VAL A 19 -14.25 11.31 -11.58
N THR A 20 -13.88 12.24 -12.45
CA THR A 20 -12.47 12.48 -12.78
C THR A 20 -11.81 13.27 -11.65
N VAL A 21 -10.71 12.74 -11.10
CA VAL A 21 -9.87 13.46 -10.14
C VAL A 21 -8.74 14.12 -10.92
N PRO A 22 -8.72 15.46 -11.08
CA PRO A 22 -7.76 16.10 -11.96
C PRO A 22 -6.33 16.00 -11.42
N VAL A 23 -5.38 15.73 -12.31
CA VAL A 23 -3.94 15.83 -12.05
C VAL A 23 -3.60 17.26 -11.64
N ARG A 24 -2.78 17.41 -10.60
CA ARG A 24 -2.30 18.73 -10.12
C ARG A 24 -0.93 19.07 -10.67
N LEU A 25 -0.04 18.09 -10.73
CA LEU A 25 1.33 18.25 -11.19
C LEU A 25 1.83 16.94 -11.81
N ASP A 26 2.34 17.01 -13.02
CA ASP A 26 3.11 15.92 -13.62
C ASP A 26 4.51 15.90 -13.00
N VAL A 27 4.72 15.01 -12.04
CA VAL A 27 6.00 14.88 -11.31
C VAL A 27 7.10 14.38 -12.26
N ASP A 28 6.77 13.51 -13.20
CA ASP A 28 7.75 12.93 -14.12
C ASP A 28 8.24 13.96 -15.13
N ALA A 29 7.38 14.88 -15.55
CA ALA A 29 7.77 15.98 -16.43
C ALA A 29 8.54 17.09 -15.69
N HIS A 30 8.13 17.46 -14.47
CA HIS A 30 8.65 18.63 -13.77
C HIS A 30 9.76 18.34 -12.75
N ALA A 31 9.89 17.09 -12.32
CA ALA A 31 10.90 16.62 -11.36
C ALA A 31 11.51 15.27 -11.77
N ALA A 32 11.78 15.05 -13.05
CA ALA A 32 12.21 13.78 -13.62
C ALA A 32 13.42 13.14 -12.92
N ALA A 33 14.42 13.94 -12.54
CA ALA A 33 15.59 13.43 -11.83
C ALA A 33 15.24 12.93 -10.43
N PHE A 34 14.31 13.59 -9.74
CA PHE A 34 13.83 13.18 -8.44
C PHE A 34 12.96 11.91 -8.53
N SER A 35 12.04 11.85 -9.48
CA SER A 35 11.21 10.67 -9.75
C SER A 35 12.07 9.44 -10.03
N LYS A 36 13.11 9.59 -10.87
CA LYS A 36 14.08 8.51 -11.12
C LYS A 36 14.86 8.10 -9.87
N ALA A 37 15.25 9.06 -9.02
CA ALA A 37 15.94 8.75 -7.76
C ALA A 37 15.01 8.00 -6.78
N MET A 38 13.73 8.35 -6.74
CA MET A 38 12.71 7.63 -5.96
C MET A 38 12.55 6.18 -6.43
N SER A 39 12.49 5.94 -7.74
CA SER A 39 12.44 4.58 -8.29
C SER A 39 13.71 3.77 -7.93
N HIS A 40 14.87 4.42 -7.94
CA HIS A 40 16.12 3.77 -7.49
C HIS A 40 16.08 3.44 -5.98
N LEU A 41 15.57 4.36 -5.14
CA LEU A 41 15.41 4.13 -3.71
C LEU A 41 14.50 2.92 -3.45
N ASP A 42 13.40 2.79 -4.18
CA ASP A 42 12.46 1.66 -4.06
C ASP A 42 13.13 0.33 -4.44
N ASN A 43 13.92 0.32 -5.52
CA ASN A 43 14.70 -0.85 -5.91
C ASN A 43 15.72 -1.26 -4.82
N VAL A 44 16.37 -0.29 -4.18
CA VAL A 44 17.32 -0.56 -3.09
C VAL A 44 16.58 -1.12 -1.87
N ALA A 45 15.45 -0.55 -1.49
CA ALA A 45 14.62 -1.05 -0.40
C ALA A 45 14.14 -2.49 -0.68
N THR A 46 13.69 -2.77 -1.90
CA THR A 46 13.27 -4.11 -2.32
C THR A 46 14.44 -5.12 -2.25
N ALA A 47 15.63 -4.73 -2.72
CA ALA A 47 16.80 -5.58 -2.62
C ALA A 47 17.22 -5.89 -1.16
N GLN A 48 17.02 -4.96 -0.22
CA GLN A 48 17.23 -5.23 1.20
C GLN A 48 16.23 -6.25 1.75
N LEU A 49 14.97 -6.14 1.38
CA LEU A 49 13.92 -7.09 1.77
C LEU A 49 14.21 -8.50 1.23
N ASP A 50 14.68 -8.59 -0.03
CA ASP A 50 15.06 -9.86 -0.65
C ASP A 50 16.23 -10.51 0.09
N LYS A 51 17.24 -9.71 0.42
CA LYS A 51 18.43 -10.18 1.13
C LYS A 51 18.12 -10.80 2.49
N VAL A 52 17.18 -10.25 3.22
CA VAL A 52 16.78 -10.74 4.55
C VAL A 52 15.58 -11.70 4.51
N GLY A 53 15.02 -11.96 3.33
CA GLY A 53 13.98 -12.97 3.13
C GLY A 53 12.61 -12.55 3.68
N ILE A 54 12.28 -11.27 3.69
CA ILE A 54 10.92 -10.83 4.01
C ILE A 54 9.97 -11.30 2.91
N ASP A 55 8.89 -11.95 3.32
CA ASP A 55 7.87 -12.51 2.42
C ASP A 55 7.26 -11.42 1.50
N PRO A 56 7.17 -11.64 0.17
CA PRO A 56 6.57 -10.68 -0.77
C PRO A 56 5.13 -10.29 -0.41
N CYS A 57 4.28 -11.25 0.01
CA CYS A 57 2.92 -10.94 0.44
C CYS A 57 2.92 -9.94 1.61
N LEU A 58 3.76 -10.18 2.64
CA LEU A 58 3.86 -9.27 3.78
C LEU A 58 4.28 -7.86 3.32
N ARG A 59 5.26 -7.75 2.42
CA ARG A 59 5.71 -6.44 1.90
C ARG A 59 4.56 -5.61 1.34
N ASP A 60 3.72 -6.22 0.50
CA ASP A 60 2.62 -5.52 -0.14
C ASP A 60 1.46 -5.25 0.80
N LEU A 61 1.22 -6.13 1.80
CA LEU A 61 0.26 -5.84 2.87
C LEU A 61 0.69 -4.62 3.71
N LEU A 62 1.99 -4.45 4.00
CA LEU A 62 2.51 -3.30 4.74
C LEU A 62 2.45 -2.02 3.89
N ARG A 63 2.81 -2.08 2.61
CA ARG A 63 2.66 -0.96 1.66
C ARG A 63 1.19 -0.56 1.52
N LEU A 64 0.29 -1.53 1.41
CA LEU A 64 -1.16 -1.31 1.37
C LEU A 64 -1.62 -0.59 2.64
N ARG A 65 -1.19 -1.04 3.82
CA ARG A 65 -1.58 -0.41 5.08
C ARG A 65 -1.12 1.03 5.19
N ALA A 66 0.14 1.31 4.90
CA ALA A 66 0.68 2.68 4.87
C ALA A 66 -0.10 3.56 3.88
N SER A 67 -0.44 3.02 2.71
CA SER A 67 -1.19 3.74 1.67
C SER A 67 -2.63 4.04 2.08
N GLN A 68 -3.29 3.14 2.82
CA GLN A 68 -4.61 3.36 3.42
C GLN A 68 -4.57 4.51 4.45
N LEU A 69 -3.55 4.54 5.31
CA LEU A 69 -3.37 5.60 6.32
C LEU A 69 -3.13 6.97 5.67
N ASN A 70 -2.35 7.00 4.60
CA ASN A 70 -2.01 8.23 3.88
C ASN A 70 -3.08 8.64 2.84
N GLY A 71 -4.09 7.81 2.58
CA GLY A 71 -5.16 8.11 1.62
C GLY A 71 -4.70 8.13 0.15
N CYS A 72 -3.70 7.32 -0.23
CA CYS A 72 -3.20 7.23 -1.60
C CYS A 72 -4.01 6.19 -2.40
N ALA A 73 -4.99 6.64 -3.19
CA ALA A 73 -5.84 5.74 -3.96
C ALA A 73 -5.05 4.90 -4.98
N TYR A 74 -4.12 5.50 -5.72
CA TYR A 74 -3.23 4.81 -6.65
C TYR A 74 -2.43 3.72 -5.95
N CYS A 75 -1.79 4.05 -4.82
CA CYS A 75 -0.93 3.10 -4.10
C CYS A 75 -1.75 1.98 -3.44
N VAL A 76 -2.97 2.27 -2.97
CA VAL A 76 -3.91 1.25 -2.45
C VAL A 76 -4.26 0.26 -3.56
N ASP A 77 -4.61 0.75 -4.75
CA ASP A 77 -4.92 -0.09 -5.90
C ASP A 77 -3.72 -0.96 -6.30
N THR A 78 -2.54 -0.34 -6.46
CA THR A 78 -1.31 -1.03 -6.85
C THR A 78 -0.96 -2.15 -5.88
N HIS A 79 -0.86 -1.87 -4.58
CA HIS A 79 -0.42 -2.87 -3.60
C HIS A 79 -1.50 -3.88 -3.24
N HIS A 80 -2.77 -3.58 -3.46
CA HIS A 80 -3.82 -4.60 -3.47
C HIS A 80 -3.54 -5.65 -4.55
N HIS A 81 -3.28 -5.21 -5.77
CA HIS A 81 -3.02 -6.12 -6.89
C HIS A 81 -1.70 -6.88 -6.75
N ASP A 82 -0.63 -6.21 -6.30
CA ASP A 82 0.67 -6.83 -6.10
C ASP A 82 0.59 -7.93 -5.04
N ALA A 83 -0.09 -7.69 -3.91
CA ALA A 83 -0.34 -8.70 -2.89
C ALA A 83 -1.10 -9.90 -3.45
N ARG A 84 -2.15 -9.67 -4.27
CA ARG A 84 -2.91 -10.73 -4.94
C ARG A 84 -2.05 -11.51 -5.92
N ALA A 85 -1.22 -10.82 -6.70
CA ALA A 85 -0.28 -11.45 -7.65
C ALA A 85 0.80 -12.27 -6.94
N ALA A 86 1.24 -11.85 -5.73
CA ALA A 86 2.14 -12.60 -4.88
C ALA A 86 1.50 -13.85 -4.24
N GLY A 87 0.18 -14.03 -4.37
CA GLY A 87 -0.55 -15.20 -3.86
C GLY A 87 -1.36 -14.95 -2.59
N GLU A 88 -1.46 -13.70 -2.13
CA GLU A 88 -2.27 -13.36 -0.95
C GLU A 88 -3.78 -13.55 -1.24
N SER A 89 -4.53 -13.94 -0.21
CA SER A 89 -5.98 -14.12 -0.35
C SER A 89 -6.73 -12.79 -0.36
N GLU A 90 -7.83 -12.70 -1.13
CA GLU A 90 -8.70 -11.53 -1.14
C GLU A 90 -9.21 -11.17 0.26
N GLN A 91 -9.55 -12.20 1.06
CA GLN A 91 -10.05 -12.02 2.43
C GLN A 91 -9.01 -11.34 3.34
N ARG A 92 -7.72 -11.72 3.23
CA ARG A 92 -6.65 -11.13 4.03
C ARG A 92 -6.36 -9.71 3.56
N VAL A 93 -6.28 -9.48 2.25
CA VAL A 93 -6.08 -8.14 1.68
C VAL A 93 -7.20 -7.18 2.11
N ALA A 94 -8.47 -7.61 2.02
CA ALA A 94 -9.62 -6.81 2.49
C ALA A 94 -9.57 -6.51 4.00
N SER A 95 -8.95 -7.42 4.79
CA SER A 95 -8.87 -7.28 6.25
C SER A 95 -7.72 -6.38 6.74
N VAL A 96 -6.82 -5.93 5.86
CA VAL A 96 -5.66 -5.09 6.25
C VAL A 96 -6.09 -3.81 6.96
N ALA A 97 -7.17 -3.16 6.51
CA ALA A 97 -7.66 -1.93 7.14
C ALA A 97 -8.08 -2.10 8.61
N VAL A 98 -8.47 -3.32 8.97
CA VAL A 98 -8.98 -3.71 10.30
C VAL A 98 -8.15 -4.84 10.92
N TRP A 99 -6.86 -4.91 10.59
CA TRP A 99 -5.98 -6.01 10.97
C TRP A 99 -5.97 -6.32 12.47
N LYS A 100 -6.17 -5.32 13.32
CA LYS A 100 -6.18 -5.46 14.79
C LYS A 100 -7.33 -6.37 15.26
N GLU A 101 -8.47 -6.31 14.60
CA GLU A 101 -9.66 -7.12 14.92
C GLU A 101 -9.73 -8.42 14.10
N SER A 102 -8.87 -8.56 13.09
CA SER A 102 -8.86 -9.72 12.19
C SER A 102 -8.06 -10.89 12.79
N PRO A 103 -8.56 -12.14 12.75
CA PRO A 103 -7.83 -13.33 13.19
C PRO A 103 -6.85 -13.86 12.12
N PHE A 104 -6.76 -13.22 10.94
CA PHE A 104 -6.04 -13.77 9.78
C PHE A 104 -4.54 -13.49 9.78
N PHE A 105 -4.03 -12.69 10.71
CA PHE A 105 -2.63 -12.26 10.76
C PHE A 105 -1.90 -12.88 11.94
N THR A 106 -0.71 -13.41 11.68
CA THR A 106 0.20 -13.96 12.68
C THR A 106 0.73 -12.88 13.62
N ALA A 107 1.26 -13.24 14.78
CA ALA A 107 1.88 -12.28 15.70
C ALA A 107 3.00 -11.48 15.04
N ARG A 108 3.83 -12.12 14.19
CA ARG A 108 4.89 -11.47 13.42
C ARG A 108 4.35 -10.43 12.43
N GLU A 109 3.28 -10.75 11.69
CA GLU A 109 2.64 -9.81 10.76
C GLU A 109 1.98 -8.64 11.51
N ARG A 110 1.35 -8.92 12.65
CA ARG A 110 0.72 -7.90 13.51
C ARG A 110 1.76 -6.90 14.06
N ALA A 111 2.92 -7.37 14.50
CA ALA A 111 4.03 -6.52 14.93
C ALA A 111 4.55 -5.65 13.76
N ALA A 112 4.66 -6.22 12.56
CA ALA A 112 5.03 -5.45 11.36
C ALA A 112 3.97 -4.39 10.99
N PHE A 113 2.68 -4.68 11.10
CA PHE A 113 1.61 -3.69 10.90
C PHE A 113 1.66 -2.57 11.95
N ALA A 114 1.83 -2.90 13.23
CA ALA A 114 1.93 -1.92 14.29
C ALA A 114 3.12 -0.97 14.05
N PHE A 115 4.28 -1.53 13.73
CA PHE A 115 5.46 -0.74 13.37
C PHE A 115 5.25 0.12 12.13
N THR A 116 4.59 -0.42 11.10
CA THR A 116 4.23 0.32 9.88
C THR A 116 3.32 1.50 10.19
N GLU A 117 2.28 1.33 11.04
CA GLU A 117 1.40 2.42 11.47
C GLU A 117 2.19 3.48 12.24
N SER A 118 3.02 3.06 13.21
CA SER A 118 3.79 3.95 14.06
C SER A 118 4.75 4.83 13.24
N VAL A 119 5.50 4.24 12.30
CA VAL A 119 6.42 4.97 11.42
C VAL A 119 5.67 5.83 10.40
N THR A 120 4.56 5.35 9.83
CA THR A 120 3.75 6.13 8.87
C THR A 120 3.19 7.39 9.53
N LEU A 121 2.75 7.29 10.78
CA LEU A 121 2.19 8.38 11.55
C LEU A 121 3.24 9.06 12.44
N VAL A 122 4.50 9.08 12.05
CA VAL A 122 5.65 9.52 12.87
C VAL A 122 5.47 10.90 13.50
N ALA A 123 4.81 11.83 12.82
CA ALA A 123 4.52 13.16 13.36
C ALA A 123 3.55 13.14 14.55
N GLN A 124 2.83 12.05 14.76
CA GLN A 124 1.85 11.86 15.83
C GLN A 124 2.37 10.92 16.90
N THR A 125 2.97 9.81 16.49
CA THR A 125 3.42 8.72 17.37
C THR A 125 4.82 8.95 17.94
N HIS A 126 5.72 9.60 17.19
CA HIS A 126 7.16 9.72 17.45
C HIS A 126 7.84 8.35 17.66
N VAL A 127 7.23 7.26 17.17
CA VAL A 127 7.69 5.87 17.27
C VAL A 127 8.15 5.54 18.71
N PRO A 128 7.22 5.32 19.66
CA PRO A 128 7.56 5.01 21.05
C PRO A 128 8.44 3.76 21.14
N SER A 129 9.29 3.69 22.17
CA SER A 129 10.14 2.50 22.38
C SER A 129 9.34 1.20 22.44
N ALA A 130 8.12 1.23 22.99
CA ALA A 130 7.26 0.04 23.02
C ALA A 130 6.92 -0.51 21.63
N ASP A 131 6.68 0.36 20.64
CA ASP A 131 6.38 -0.08 19.25
C ASP A 131 7.62 -0.69 18.59
N TYR A 132 8.81 -0.15 18.90
CA TYR A 132 10.08 -0.71 18.43
C TYR A 132 10.39 -2.02 19.14
N ASP A 133 10.18 -2.12 20.43
CA ASP A 133 10.44 -3.33 21.23
C ASP A 133 9.54 -4.48 20.76
N GLU A 134 8.25 -4.19 20.46
CA GLU A 134 7.31 -5.17 19.92
C GLU A 134 7.79 -5.76 18.57
N VAL A 135 8.23 -4.91 17.63
CA VAL A 135 8.73 -5.42 16.34
C VAL A 135 10.05 -6.17 16.51
N ALA A 136 10.90 -5.80 17.47
CA ALA A 136 12.18 -6.44 17.78
C ALA A 136 12.01 -7.85 18.42
N GLU A 137 10.86 -8.15 19.01
CA GLU A 137 10.54 -9.52 19.46
C GLU A 137 10.34 -10.51 18.29
N HIS A 138 10.00 -10.01 17.11
CA HIS A 138 9.64 -10.82 15.94
C HIS A 138 10.61 -10.73 14.76
N PHE A 139 11.45 -9.69 14.70
CA PHE A 139 12.36 -9.40 13.58
C PHE A 139 13.76 -9.10 14.08
N SER A 140 14.76 -9.60 13.38
CA SER A 140 16.16 -9.24 13.62
C SER A 140 16.44 -7.77 13.25
N PRO A 141 17.55 -7.18 13.75
CA PRO A 141 17.91 -5.81 13.37
C PRO A 141 18.04 -5.58 11.86
N ASP A 142 18.53 -6.57 11.10
CA ASP A 142 18.63 -6.48 9.64
C ASP A 142 17.24 -6.46 8.98
N GLU A 143 16.31 -7.27 9.46
CA GLU A 143 14.94 -7.30 9.00
C GLU A 143 14.18 -6.00 9.36
N ILE A 144 14.37 -5.47 10.56
CA ILE A 144 13.80 -4.17 10.96
C ILE A 144 14.33 -3.05 10.07
N GLY A 145 15.63 -3.05 9.76
CA GLY A 145 16.23 -2.10 8.82
C GLY A 145 15.61 -2.18 7.43
N ALA A 146 15.33 -3.40 6.94
CA ALA A 146 14.66 -3.61 5.66
C ALA A 146 13.19 -3.16 5.70
N LEU A 147 12.44 -3.49 6.76
CA LEU A 147 11.06 -3.01 6.98
C LEU A 147 11.00 -1.49 7.04
N LEU A 148 11.91 -0.85 7.78
CA LEU A 148 11.98 0.61 7.86
C LEU A 148 12.24 1.23 6.49
N SER A 149 13.13 0.63 5.69
CA SER A 149 13.39 1.09 4.31
C SER A 149 12.14 1.02 3.44
N LEU A 150 11.37 -0.07 3.52
CA LEU A 150 10.08 -0.22 2.83
C LEU A 150 9.08 0.85 3.27
N ILE A 151 8.91 1.04 4.58
CA ILE A 151 7.92 1.97 5.13
C ILE A 151 8.25 3.42 4.73
N VAL A 152 9.52 3.83 4.85
CA VAL A 152 9.95 5.18 4.45
C VAL A 152 9.72 5.40 2.95
N THR A 153 10.06 4.41 2.13
CA THR A 153 9.91 4.50 0.67
C THR A 153 8.44 4.62 0.26
N ILE A 154 7.57 3.76 0.80
CA ILE A 154 6.13 3.85 0.47
C ILE A 154 5.50 5.15 0.96
N ASN A 155 5.89 5.67 2.12
CA ASN A 155 5.42 6.96 2.60
C ASN A 155 5.86 8.11 1.67
N ALA A 156 7.07 8.06 1.12
CA ALA A 156 7.53 9.04 0.15
C ALA A 156 6.72 8.96 -1.17
N TRP A 157 6.44 7.77 -1.67
CA TRP A 157 5.56 7.57 -2.83
C TRP A 157 4.13 8.05 -2.56
N ASN A 158 3.57 7.74 -1.39
CA ASN A 158 2.24 8.21 -1.01
C ASN A 158 2.19 9.76 -0.99
N ALA A 159 3.19 10.41 -0.40
CA ALA A 159 3.26 11.86 -0.34
C ALA A 159 3.30 12.49 -1.76
N LEU A 160 4.11 11.95 -2.66
CA LEU A 160 4.17 12.40 -4.05
C LEU A 160 2.82 12.20 -4.75
N SER A 161 2.25 11.00 -4.68
CA SER A 161 1.01 10.64 -5.35
C SER A 161 -0.17 11.50 -4.87
N VAL A 162 -0.35 11.62 -3.57
CA VAL A 162 -1.47 12.39 -2.97
C VAL A 162 -1.34 13.88 -3.27
N ALA A 163 -0.11 14.44 -3.20
CA ALA A 163 0.11 15.85 -3.45
C ALA A 163 -0.06 16.23 -4.93
N SER A 164 0.49 15.44 -5.83
CA SER A 164 0.51 15.72 -7.27
C SER A 164 -0.72 15.20 -8.00
N ARG A 165 -1.33 14.10 -7.55
CA ARG A 165 -2.32 13.32 -8.30
C ARG A 165 -1.83 12.94 -9.70
N ALA A 166 -0.53 12.65 -9.81
CA ALA A 166 0.11 12.34 -11.09
C ALA A 166 -0.31 10.97 -11.64
N TRP A 167 -0.72 10.07 -10.75
CA TRP A 167 -1.05 8.70 -11.10
C TRP A 167 -2.48 8.36 -10.66
N GLU A 168 -3.21 7.68 -11.53
CA GLU A 168 -4.58 7.22 -11.29
C GLU A 168 -4.61 5.70 -11.13
N PRO A 169 -5.52 5.17 -10.28
CA PRO A 169 -5.79 3.73 -10.24
C PRO A 169 -6.18 3.20 -11.62
N GLU A 170 -5.63 2.05 -12.00
CA GLU A 170 -5.96 1.42 -13.28
C GLU A 170 -7.33 0.74 -13.22
N GLN A 171 -8.10 0.87 -14.30
CA GLN A 171 -9.26 0.02 -14.50
C GLN A 171 -8.80 -1.37 -14.92
N ARG A 172 -9.09 -2.35 -14.09
CA ARG A 172 -8.84 -3.76 -14.41
C ARG A 172 -10.19 -4.47 -14.52
N GLU A 173 -10.36 -5.21 -15.61
CA GLU A 173 -11.53 -6.07 -15.76
C GLU A 173 -11.46 -7.20 -14.72
N ALA A 174 -12.62 -7.60 -14.20
CA ALA A 174 -12.76 -8.62 -13.16
C ALA A 174 -12.54 -10.03 -13.72
#